data_008da90aebf7c29b3f60f94c6b31f8aa
#
_entry.id   008da90aebf7c29b3f60f94c6b31f8aa
#
_cell.length_a   1.000
_cell.length_b   1.000
_cell.length_c   1.000
_cell.angle_alpha   90.00
_cell.angle_beta   90.00
_cell.angle_gamma   90.00
#
_symmetry.space_group_name_H-M   'P 1'
#
loop_
_entity.id
_entity.type
_entity.pdbx_description
1 polymer ?
#
loop_
_entity_poly.entity_id
_entity_poly.type
_entity_poly.pdbx_seq_one_letter_code
_entity_poly.pdbx_strand_id
1 'polypeptide(L)'
;MIVLAMDSSTSACSAALWADGKILARRLSPMARGQSEALMPMVAEIMAEAGLGFADLGLLAVTVGPGAFTGLRIGLAAARGLALASGLPLAGVATPQSVAAAVPESERQGRNVLVAIDSRRDELWLQLFDSDLWPLSDIRALRPEQASMLSTGPVVVAGDAAAAILAHLPHAVPASSPGFPDAALVAELAAGQWARGESLPPEPLYLRDADVTLPKKTTSENLA
;
A
#
# COMPACT_ATOMS: atom_id res chain seq x y z
N MET A 1 17.75 -13.64 3.09
CA MET A 1 17.93 -12.18 2.84
C MET A 1 17.08 -11.41 3.84
N ILE A 2 17.66 -10.37 4.50
CA ILE A 2 16.90 -9.54 5.45
C ILE A 2 16.31 -8.34 4.70
N VAL A 3 15.02 -8.12 4.85
CA VAL A 3 14.27 -7.02 4.23
C VAL A 3 13.74 -6.09 5.30
N LEU A 4 14.02 -4.79 5.17
CA LEU A 4 13.36 -3.73 5.91
C LEU A 4 12.27 -3.14 5.02
N ALA A 5 11.01 -3.25 5.44
CA ALA A 5 9.88 -2.68 4.74
C ALA A 5 9.19 -1.59 5.55
N MET A 6 8.53 -0.68 4.85
CA MET A 6 7.78 0.42 5.44
C MET A 6 6.55 0.80 4.61
N ASP A 7 5.51 1.26 5.31
CA ASP A 7 4.29 1.80 4.72
C ASP A 7 3.78 3.01 5.47
N SER A 8 3.25 3.96 4.72
CA SER A 8 2.47 5.10 5.22
C SER A 8 1.42 5.54 4.19
N SER A 9 1.00 4.62 3.31
CA SER A 9 0.17 4.91 2.14
C SER A 9 -1.31 5.10 2.45
N THR A 10 -1.77 4.68 3.63
CA THR A 10 -3.18 4.71 4.05
C THR A 10 -3.36 5.38 5.43
N SER A 11 -4.46 5.08 6.11
CA SER A 11 -4.73 5.54 7.48
C SER A 11 -3.99 4.71 8.54
N ALA A 12 -2.74 4.34 8.25
CA ALA A 12 -1.84 3.66 9.16
C ALA A 12 -0.38 4.02 8.85
N CYS A 13 0.51 3.62 9.74
CA CYS A 13 1.95 3.63 9.52
C CYS A 13 2.51 2.29 10.00
N SER A 14 3.39 1.68 9.22
CA SER A 14 4.00 0.40 9.59
C SER A 14 5.46 0.30 9.15
N ALA A 15 6.25 -0.44 9.93
CA ALA A 15 7.61 -0.84 9.61
C ALA A 15 7.86 -2.28 10.08
N ALA A 16 8.61 -3.06 9.32
CA ALA A 16 8.94 -4.42 9.68
C ALA A 16 10.30 -4.87 9.15
N LEU A 17 10.93 -5.75 9.90
CA LEU A 17 12.06 -6.56 9.48
C LEU A 17 11.61 -7.99 9.26
N TRP A 18 11.93 -8.51 8.10
CA TRP A 18 11.58 -9.87 7.68
C TRP A 18 12.80 -10.58 7.12
N ALA A 19 12.94 -11.88 7.41
CA ALA A 19 13.99 -12.71 6.84
C ALA A 19 13.48 -14.14 6.64
N ASP A 20 13.59 -14.65 5.42
CA ASP A 20 13.38 -16.06 5.07
C ASP A 20 12.08 -16.68 5.68
N GLY A 21 10.96 -15.99 5.49
CA GLY A 21 9.65 -16.41 5.97
C GLY A 21 9.33 -16.03 7.43
N LYS A 22 10.23 -15.32 8.12
CA LYS A 22 10.04 -14.94 9.53
C LYS A 22 10.03 -13.42 9.72
N ILE A 23 9.09 -12.95 10.51
CA ILE A 23 9.07 -11.56 11.01
C ILE A 23 10.06 -11.47 12.18
N LEU A 24 11.09 -10.64 12.06
CA LEU A 24 12.07 -10.42 13.11
C LEU A 24 11.61 -9.35 14.11
N ALA A 25 11.04 -8.26 13.60
CA ALA A 25 10.43 -7.20 14.40
C ALA A 25 9.39 -6.47 13.54
N ARG A 26 8.35 -5.89 14.17
CA ARG A 26 7.25 -5.25 13.47
C ARG A 26 6.59 -4.17 14.31
N ARG A 27 6.20 -3.08 13.65
CA ARG A 27 5.29 -2.05 14.17
C ARG A 27 4.20 -1.78 13.16
N LEU A 28 2.96 -1.70 13.62
CA LEU A 28 1.80 -1.26 12.85
C LEU A 28 0.93 -0.41 13.76
N SER A 29 0.64 0.81 13.37
CA SER A 29 -0.20 1.73 14.13
C SER A 29 -1.23 2.39 13.22
N PRO A 30 -2.53 2.16 13.43
CA PRO A 30 -3.57 2.95 12.78
C PRO A 30 -3.43 4.42 13.17
N MET A 31 -3.42 5.32 12.19
CA MET A 31 -3.33 6.75 12.42
C MET A 31 -3.85 7.56 11.23
N ALA A 32 -4.69 8.54 11.48
CA ALA A 32 -5.19 9.42 10.43
C ALA A 32 -4.16 10.49 10.01
N ARG A 33 -3.24 10.86 10.90
CA ARG A 33 -2.16 11.85 10.72
C ARG A 33 -0.97 11.48 11.60
N GLY A 34 0.21 12.03 11.31
CA GLY A 34 1.42 11.84 12.12
C GLY A 34 2.37 10.78 11.55
N GLN A 35 2.15 10.29 10.33
CA GLN A 35 3.02 9.30 9.69
C GLN A 35 4.46 9.81 9.52
N SER A 36 4.65 11.12 9.28
CA SER A 36 5.98 11.74 9.15
C SER A 36 6.81 11.69 10.43
N GLU A 37 6.14 11.85 11.57
CA GLU A 37 6.79 11.80 12.89
C GLU A 37 6.97 10.36 13.38
N ALA A 38 6.08 9.44 12.96
CA ALA A 38 6.07 8.07 13.47
C ALA A 38 7.00 7.11 12.72
N LEU A 39 7.13 7.25 11.39
CA LEU A 39 7.76 6.24 10.54
C LEU A 39 9.22 5.98 10.91
N MET A 40 10.04 7.01 11.00
CA MET A 40 11.48 6.83 11.29
C MET A 40 11.75 6.33 12.72
N PRO A 41 11.04 6.79 13.78
CA PRO A 41 11.09 6.15 15.09
C PRO A 41 10.71 4.66 15.06
N MET A 42 9.65 4.25 14.33
CA MET A 42 9.29 2.84 14.19
C MET A 42 10.42 2.03 13.56
N VAL A 43 11.06 2.56 12.50
CA VAL A 43 12.22 1.91 11.88
C VAL A 43 13.37 1.75 12.87
N ALA A 44 13.70 2.81 13.63
CA ALA A 44 14.78 2.75 14.62
C ALA A 44 14.48 1.73 15.74
N GLU A 45 13.24 1.66 16.21
CA GLU A 45 12.80 0.71 17.24
C GLU A 45 12.95 -0.75 16.77
N ILE A 46 12.46 -1.09 15.57
CA ILE A 46 12.53 -2.47 15.06
C ILE A 46 13.97 -2.90 14.75
N MET A 47 14.81 -1.98 14.27
CA MET A 47 16.24 -2.24 14.07
C MET A 47 16.96 -2.52 15.40
N ALA A 48 16.67 -1.73 16.43
CA ALA A 48 17.23 -1.92 17.77
C ALA A 48 16.71 -3.22 18.42
N GLU A 49 15.42 -3.54 18.29
CA GLU A 49 14.82 -4.77 18.83
C GLU A 49 15.44 -6.02 18.20
N ALA A 50 15.68 -6.00 16.89
CA ALA A 50 16.32 -7.10 16.19
C ALA A 50 17.85 -7.16 16.37
N GLY A 51 18.47 -6.12 16.92
CA GLY A 51 19.93 -6.01 17.07
C GLY A 51 20.66 -5.92 15.72
N LEU A 52 20.02 -5.37 14.68
CA LEU A 52 20.53 -5.31 13.33
C LEU A 52 20.95 -3.87 12.94
N GLY A 53 21.99 -3.78 12.11
CA GLY A 53 22.40 -2.55 11.43
C GLY A 53 21.98 -2.56 9.94
N PHE A 54 22.08 -1.41 9.26
CA PHE A 54 21.80 -1.33 7.83
C PHE A 54 22.72 -2.22 6.98
N ALA A 55 23.93 -2.51 7.46
CA ALA A 55 24.87 -3.41 6.78
C ALA A 55 24.41 -4.87 6.74
N ASP A 56 23.48 -5.26 7.61
CA ASP A 56 22.94 -6.62 7.66
C ASP A 56 21.77 -6.81 6.68
N LEU A 57 21.22 -5.72 6.14
CA LEU A 57 20.06 -5.73 5.26
C LEU A 57 20.49 -6.05 3.82
N GLY A 58 19.62 -6.76 3.10
CA GLY A 58 19.81 -7.06 1.67
C GLY A 58 18.85 -6.28 0.75
N LEU A 59 17.74 -5.78 1.29
CA LEU A 59 16.71 -5.08 0.51
C LEU A 59 15.93 -4.13 1.40
N LEU A 60 15.60 -2.97 0.84
CA LEU A 60 14.57 -2.08 1.37
C LEU A 60 13.28 -2.25 0.55
N ALA A 61 12.13 -2.12 1.18
CA ALA A 61 10.85 -2.19 0.50
C ALA A 61 9.90 -1.08 0.98
N VAL A 62 9.05 -0.59 0.07
CA VAL A 62 8.08 0.46 0.38
C VAL A 62 6.83 0.28 -0.48
N THR A 63 5.67 0.61 0.07
CA THR A 63 4.45 0.72 -0.74
C THR A 63 4.54 1.90 -1.70
N VAL A 64 4.16 1.66 -2.96
CA VAL A 64 4.21 2.68 -4.02
C VAL A 64 2.83 3.22 -4.41
N GLY A 65 1.78 2.74 -3.74
CA GLY A 65 0.41 3.21 -3.99
C GLY A 65 -0.48 2.20 -4.72
N PRO A 66 -1.69 2.62 -5.05
CA PRO A 66 -2.28 3.92 -4.73
C PRO A 66 -2.59 4.10 -3.25
N GLY A 67 -2.84 5.34 -2.82
CA GLY A 67 -3.14 5.68 -1.44
C GLY A 67 -3.19 7.18 -1.20
N ALA A 68 -3.12 7.59 0.06
CA ALA A 68 -3.08 8.98 0.46
C ALA A 68 -1.83 9.68 -0.08
N PHE A 69 -2.01 10.75 -0.85
CA PHE A 69 -0.96 11.48 -1.56
C PHE A 69 0.23 11.89 -0.67
N THR A 70 -0.06 12.44 0.50
CA THR A 70 0.98 12.85 1.46
C THR A 70 1.66 11.64 2.08
N GLY A 71 0.87 10.64 2.50
CA GLY A 71 1.39 9.41 3.10
C GLY A 71 2.36 8.67 2.19
N LEU A 72 2.00 8.44 0.94
CA LEU A 72 2.88 7.81 -0.05
C LEU A 72 4.24 8.51 -0.17
N ARG A 73 4.23 9.85 -0.20
CA ARG A 73 5.47 10.61 -0.32
C ARG A 73 6.34 10.55 0.92
N ILE A 74 5.75 10.46 2.11
CA ILE A 74 6.48 10.25 3.37
C ILE A 74 7.24 8.93 3.31
N GLY A 75 6.55 7.82 3.02
CA GLY A 75 7.17 6.49 2.92
C GLY A 75 8.25 6.42 1.85
N LEU A 76 7.94 6.90 0.64
CA LEU A 76 8.89 6.91 -0.47
C LEU A 76 10.12 7.78 -0.22
N ALA A 77 9.94 8.96 0.39
CA ALA A 77 11.07 9.83 0.72
C ALA A 77 11.98 9.20 1.77
N ALA A 78 11.39 8.61 2.83
CA ALA A 78 12.15 7.91 3.86
C ALA A 78 12.92 6.71 3.26
N ALA A 79 12.24 5.84 2.49
CA ALA A 79 12.85 4.67 1.88
C ALA A 79 13.97 5.02 0.91
N ARG A 80 13.76 6.02 0.04
CA ARG A 80 14.78 6.51 -0.89
C ARG A 80 15.97 7.13 -0.18
N GLY A 81 15.72 7.89 0.90
CA GLY A 81 16.78 8.46 1.73
C GLY A 81 17.65 7.38 2.37
N LEU A 82 17.01 6.34 2.92
CA LEU A 82 17.71 5.18 3.48
C LEU A 82 18.50 4.41 2.41
N ALA A 83 17.87 4.17 1.23
CA ALA A 83 18.54 3.49 0.11
C ALA A 83 19.79 4.26 -0.36
N LEU A 84 19.68 5.57 -0.50
CA LEU A 84 20.81 6.42 -0.88
C LEU A 84 21.93 6.37 0.16
N ALA A 85 21.59 6.45 1.43
CA ALA A 85 22.57 6.49 2.53
C ALA A 85 23.27 5.14 2.75
N SER A 86 22.56 4.02 2.55
CA SER A 86 23.07 2.66 2.79
C SER A 86 23.63 1.98 1.55
N GLY A 87 23.32 2.48 0.35
CA GLY A 87 23.64 1.80 -0.92
C GLY A 87 22.78 0.55 -1.20
N LEU A 88 21.73 0.30 -0.41
CA LEU A 88 20.85 -0.85 -0.55
C LEU A 88 19.88 -0.68 -1.73
N PRO A 89 19.53 -1.78 -2.41
CA PRO A 89 18.45 -1.77 -3.37
C PRO A 89 17.11 -1.47 -2.70
N LEU A 90 16.19 -0.87 -3.46
CA LEU A 90 14.85 -0.49 -2.98
C LEU A 90 13.79 -1.02 -3.95
N ALA A 91 12.85 -1.81 -3.44
CA ALA A 91 11.73 -2.39 -4.18
C ALA A 91 10.40 -1.68 -3.81
N GLY A 92 9.57 -1.44 -4.83
CA GLY A 92 8.19 -1.00 -4.66
C GLY A 92 7.22 -2.17 -4.56
N VAL A 93 6.17 -2.03 -3.75
CA VAL A 93 5.04 -2.97 -3.66
C VAL A 93 3.74 -2.19 -3.81
N ALA A 94 2.82 -2.66 -4.64
CA ALA A 94 1.51 -2.01 -4.78
C ALA A 94 0.69 -2.13 -3.48
N THR A 95 0.07 -1.04 -3.05
CA THR A 95 -0.74 -1.01 -1.82
C THR A 95 -1.85 -2.06 -1.82
N PRO A 96 -2.63 -2.28 -2.91
CA PRO A 96 -3.66 -3.32 -2.92
C PRO A 96 -3.12 -4.73 -2.73
N GLN A 97 -1.91 -5.04 -3.24
CA GLN A 97 -1.30 -6.36 -3.06
C GLN A 97 -1.01 -6.65 -1.58
N SER A 98 -0.48 -5.65 -0.85
CA SER A 98 -0.17 -5.81 0.58
C SER A 98 -1.43 -5.94 1.44
N VAL A 99 -2.53 -5.25 1.06
CA VAL A 99 -3.83 -5.38 1.73
C VAL A 99 -4.47 -6.73 1.42
N ALA A 100 -4.42 -7.21 0.17
CA ALA A 100 -4.92 -8.52 -0.22
C ALA A 100 -4.18 -9.65 0.51
N ALA A 101 -2.85 -9.54 0.65
CA ALA A 101 -2.02 -10.52 1.34
C ALA A 101 -2.38 -10.68 2.83
N ALA A 102 -2.99 -9.66 3.45
CA ALA A 102 -3.44 -9.73 4.84
C ALA A 102 -4.75 -10.53 5.02
N VAL A 103 -5.48 -10.86 3.94
CA VAL A 103 -6.72 -11.65 4.02
C VAL A 103 -6.38 -13.12 4.28
N PRO A 104 -6.87 -13.73 5.38
CA PRO A 104 -6.58 -15.13 5.69
C PRO A 104 -6.99 -16.06 4.56
N GLU A 105 -6.22 -17.12 4.34
CA GLU A 105 -6.51 -18.14 3.32
C GLU A 105 -7.90 -18.76 3.51
N SER A 106 -8.30 -19.03 4.75
CA SER A 106 -9.60 -19.59 5.08
C SER A 106 -10.79 -18.71 4.66
N GLU A 107 -10.59 -17.40 4.57
CA GLU A 107 -11.64 -16.47 4.13
C GLU A 107 -11.75 -16.36 2.61
N ARG A 108 -10.65 -16.59 1.88
CA ARG A 108 -10.60 -16.51 0.42
C ARG A 108 -10.82 -17.84 -0.30
N GLN A 109 -11.01 -18.96 0.45
CA GLN A 109 -11.39 -20.25 -0.16
C GLN A 109 -12.72 -20.15 -0.90
N GLY A 110 -12.68 -20.34 -2.24
CA GLY A 110 -13.86 -20.24 -3.12
C GLY A 110 -14.37 -18.80 -3.32
N ARG A 111 -13.58 -17.79 -2.96
CA ARG A 111 -13.90 -16.37 -3.13
C ARG A 111 -12.74 -15.61 -3.72
N ASN A 112 -13.06 -14.60 -4.51
CA ASN A 112 -12.09 -13.60 -4.90
C ASN A 112 -11.86 -12.60 -3.76
N VAL A 113 -10.79 -11.82 -3.82
CA VAL A 113 -10.51 -10.73 -2.88
C VAL A 113 -10.63 -9.40 -3.62
N LEU A 114 -11.55 -8.54 -3.18
CA LEU A 114 -11.67 -7.18 -3.69
C LEU A 114 -11.09 -6.22 -2.66
N VAL A 115 -10.03 -5.55 -3.05
CA VAL A 115 -9.41 -4.51 -2.21
C VAL A 115 -10.00 -3.16 -2.54
N ALA A 116 -10.40 -2.42 -1.50
CA ALA A 116 -10.92 -1.06 -1.58
C ALA A 116 -10.09 -0.12 -0.71
N ILE A 117 -9.42 0.85 -1.33
CA ILE A 117 -8.59 1.84 -0.66
C ILE A 117 -9.19 3.23 -0.82
N ASP A 118 -9.25 3.98 0.27
CA ASP A 118 -9.75 5.35 0.29
C ASP A 118 -8.83 6.28 -0.52
N SER A 119 -9.38 6.87 -1.58
CA SER A 119 -8.67 7.85 -2.40
C SER A 119 -8.75 9.29 -1.86
N ARG A 120 -9.48 9.50 -0.75
CA ARG A 120 -9.85 10.81 -0.18
C ARG A 120 -10.70 11.64 -1.13
N ARG A 121 -11.47 10.98 -2.02
CA ARG A 121 -12.41 11.55 -2.98
C ARG A 121 -13.67 10.68 -3.07
N ASP A 122 -14.57 11.00 -4.01
CA ASP A 122 -15.82 10.24 -4.24
C ASP A 122 -15.57 8.82 -4.78
N GLU A 123 -14.45 8.61 -5.45
CA GLU A 123 -14.05 7.31 -5.99
C GLU A 123 -13.06 6.62 -5.06
N LEU A 124 -13.07 5.30 -5.08
CA LEU A 124 -12.13 4.44 -4.35
C LEU A 124 -11.14 3.81 -5.33
N TRP A 125 -9.95 3.45 -4.85
CA TRP A 125 -9.05 2.58 -5.58
C TRP A 125 -9.46 1.14 -5.36
N LEU A 126 -9.90 0.47 -6.42
CA LEU A 126 -10.37 -0.92 -6.37
C LEU A 126 -9.47 -1.80 -7.21
N GLN A 127 -9.16 -3.01 -6.69
CA GLN A 127 -8.48 -4.06 -7.44
C GLN A 127 -9.01 -5.42 -7.01
N LEU A 128 -9.31 -6.28 -7.99
CA LEU A 128 -9.78 -7.64 -7.78
C LEU A 128 -8.61 -8.62 -7.91
N PHE A 129 -8.56 -9.59 -7.01
CA PHE A 129 -7.63 -10.72 -6.98
C PHE A 129 -8.41 -12.03 -6.92
N ASP A 130 -7.81 -13.11 -7.41
CA ASP A 130 -8.34 -14.47 -7.16
C ASP A 130 -8.00 -14.96 -5.74
N SER A 131 -8.40 -16.20 -5.42
CA SER A 131 -8.13 -16.84 -4.13
C SER A 131 -6.63 -17.03 -3.82
N ASP A 132 -5.79 -17.09 -4.84
CA ASP A 132 -4.35 -17.24 -4.73
C ASP A 132 -3.60 -15.89 -4.79
N LEU A 133 -4.37 -14.80 -4.76
CA LEU A 133 -3.90 -13.41 -4.78
C LEU A 133 -3.22 -12.97 -6.08
N TRP A 134 -3.55 -13.65 -7.20
CA TRP A 134 -3.21 -13.14 -8.52
C TRP A 134 -4.18 -12.04 -8.93
N PRO A 135 -3.69 -10.92 -9.48
CA PRO A 135 -4.57 -9.83 -9.90
C PRO A 135 -5.44 -10.27 -11.09
N LEU A 136 -6.76 -10.14 -10.93
CA LEU A 136 -7.77 -10.36 -11.97
C LEU A 136 -8.15 -9.07 -12.69
N SER A 137 -7.76 -7.92 -12.15
CA SER A 137 -7.99 -6.61 -12.77
C SER A 137 -6.81 -5.68 -12.56
N ASP A 138 -6.72 -4.65 -13.40
CA ASP A 138 -5.92 -3.47 -13.09
C ASP A 138 -6.53 -2.73 -11.89
N ILE A 139 -5.74 -1.85 -11.28
CA ILE A 139 -6.22 -0.94 -10.24
C ILE A 139 -7.09 0.14 -10.91
N ARG A 140 -8.31 0.31 -10.44
CA ARG A 140 -9.29 1.25 -11.02
C ARG A 140 -9.79 2.25 -9.99
N ALA A 141 -10.01 3.48 -10.43
CA ALA A 141 -10.73 4.48 -9.67
C ALA A 141 -12.23 4.33 -10.00
N LEU A 142 -13.03 3.89 -9.04
CA LEU A 142 -14.46 3.65 -9.21
C LEU A 142 -15.23 4.19 -8.00
N ARG A 143 -16.45 4.68 -8.23
CA ARG A 143 -17.36 5.01 -7.14
C ARG A 143 -17.86 3.73 -6.46
N PRO A 144 -18.25 3.78 -5.17
CA PRO A 144 -18.71 2.62 -4.43
C PRO A 144 -19.77 1.80 -5.16
N GLU A 145 -20.77 2.44 -5.77
CA GLU A 145 -21.86 1.80 -6.51
C GLU A 145 -21.41 1.05 -7.78
N GLN A 146 -20.22 1.35 -8.28
CA GLN A 146 -19.62 0.71 -9.45
C GLN A 146 -18.77 -0.53 -9.10
N ALA A 147 -18.63 -0.87 -7.82
CA ALA A 147 -17.82 -2.02 -7.39
C ALA A 147 -18.28 -3.35 -8.01
N SER A 148 -19.60 -3.50 -8.29
CA SER A 148 -20.16 -4.66 -8.97
C SER A 148 -19.63 -4.86 -10.41
N MET A 149 -19.02 -3.86 -11.02
CA MET A 149 -18.37 -3.99 -12.32
C MET A 149 -17.11 -4.88 -12.27
N LEU A 150 -16.51 -5.04 -11.09
CA LEU A 150 -15.31 -5.86 -10.88
C LEU A 150 -15.64 -7.29 -10.45
N SER A 151 -16.70 -7.49 -9.67
CA SER A 151 -17.09 -8.82 -9.21
C SER A 151 -18.59 -8.95 -9.06
N THR A 152 -19.13 -10.05 -9.60
CA THR A 152 -20.54 -10.45 -9.47
C THR A 152 -20.72 -11.75 -8.68
N GLY A 153 -19.61 -12.42 -8.34
CA GLY A 153 -19.56 -13.66 -7.57
C GLY A 153 -19.20 -13.46 -6.09
N PRO A 154 -19.01 -14.56 -5.36
CA PRO A 154 -18.57 -14.52 -3.97
C PRO A 154 -17.24 -13.80 -3.83
N VAL A 155 -17.17 -12.81 -2.96
CA VAL A 155 -15.99 -11.98 -2.78
C VAL A 155 -15.77 -11.61 -1.30
N VAL A 156 -14.50 -11.61 -0.87
CA VAL A 156 -14.07 -11.02 0.40
C VAL A 156 -13.60 -9.61 0.12
N VAL A 157 -14.08 -8.63 0.87
CA VAL A 157 -13.72 -7.23 0.70
C VAL A 157 -12.76 -6.80 1.80
N ALA A 158 -11.59 -6.33 1.41
CA ALA A 158 -10.55 -5.82 2.31
C ALA A 158 -10.19 -4.36 1.98
N GLY A 159 -9.53 -3.68 2.90
CA GLY A 159 -9.08 -2.30 2.72
C GLY A 159 -9.80 -1.32 3.64
N ASP A 160 -9.23 -0.13 3.78
CA ASP A 160 -9.74 0.93 4.67
C ASP A 160 -11.05 1.56 4.18
N ALA A 161 -11.43 1.31 2.92
CA ALA A 161 -12.71 1.70 2.33
C ALA A 161 -13.68 0.53 2.12
N ALA A 162 -13.40 -0.68 2.65
CA ALA A 162 -14.23 -1.86 2.43
C ALA A 162 -15.70 -1.64 2.80
N ALA A 163 -15.98 -0.97 3.92
CA ALA A 163 -17.35 -0.70 4.38
C ALA A 163 -18.20 0.08 3.35
N ALA A 164 -17.56 0.94 2.56
CA ALA A 164 -18.27 1.77 1.58
C ALA A 164 -18.85 0.97 0.40
N ILE A 165 -18.28 -0.20 0.08
CA ILE A 165 -18.70 -0.98 -1.09
C ILE A 165 -19.55 -2.22 -0.74
N LEU A 166 -19.55 -2.65 0.53
CA LEU A 166 -20.28 -3.87 0.95
C LEU A 166 -21.79 -3.80 0.62
N ALA A 167 -22.41 -2.63 0.78
CA ALA A 167 -23.82 -2.44 0.46
C ALA A 167 -24.16 -2.61 -1.04
N HIS A 168 -23.16 -2.51 -1.91
CA HIS A 168 -23.31 -2.61 -3.36
C HIS A 168 -22.94 -3.99 -3.92
N LEU A 169 -22.55 -4.94 -3.05
CA LEU A 169 -22.10 -6.28 -3.41
C LEU A 169 -22.84 -7.35 -2.58
N PRO A 170 -23.97 -7.88 -3.07
CA PRO A 170 -24.85 -8.75 -2.29
C PRO A 170 -24.21 -10.08 -1.85
N HIS A 171 -23.11 -10.50 -2.48
CA HIS A 171 -22.38 -11.74 -2.16
C HIS A 171 -21.02 -11.46 -1.50
N ALA A 172 -20.80 -10.23 -1.03
CA ALA A 172 -19.57 -9.83 -0.37
C ALA A 172 -19.62 -10.10 1.14
N VAL A 173 -18.47 -10.49 1.68
CA VAL A 173 -18.23 -10.56 3.11
C VAL A 173 -17.02 -9.66 3.47
N PRO A 174 -17.03 -8.99 4.62
CA PRO A 174 -15.85 -8.23 5.03
C PRO A 174 -14.72 -9.17 5.43
N ALA A 175 -13.48 -8.80 5.10
CA ALA A 175 -12.30 -9.46 5.62
C ALA A 175 -12.13 -9.18 7.12
N SER A 176 -11.56 -10.12 7.86
CA SER A 176 -11.18 -9.92 9.27
C SER A 176 -9.88 -9.14 9.43
N SER A 177 -9.12 -8.96 8.34
CA SER A 177 -7.87 -8.20 8.35
C SER A 177 -8.09 -6.71 8.63
N PRO A 178 -7.08 -6.01 9.20
CA PRO A 178 -7.24 -4.59 9.61
C PRO A 178 -7.49 -3.60 8.46
N GLY A 179 -7.34 -4.02 7.20
CA GLY A 179 -7.57 -3.19 6.03
C GLY A 179 -6.45 -2.21 5.69
N PHE A 180 -5.33 -2.25 6.42
CA PHE A 180 -4.15 -1.42 6.18
C PHE A 180 -2.98 -2.26 5.68
N PRO A 181 -2.06 -1.68 4.88
CA PRO A 181 -0.81 -2.33 4.56
C PRO A 181 0.01 -2.62 5.81
N ASP A 182 0.43 -3.89 5.94
CA ASP A 182 1.34 -4.33 6.96
C ASP A 182 2.75 -4.45 6.36
N ALA A 183 3.70 -3.72 6.91
CA ALA A 183 5.08 -3.73 6.42
C ALA A 183 5.72 -5.14 6.45
N ALA A 184 5.25 -6.05 7.31
CA ALA A 184 5.72 -7.44 7.30
C ALA A 184 5.32 -8.16 6.01
N LEU A 185 4.08 -7.97 5.54
CA LEU A 185 3.61 -8.52 4.26
C LEU A 185 4.22 -7.77 3.06
N VAL A 186 4.46 -6.47 3.19
CA VAL A 186 5.22 -5.71 2.18
C VAL A 186 6.61 -6.29 2.01
N ALA A 187 7.31 -6.63 3.11
CA ALA A 187 8.64 -7.24 3.06
C ALA A 187 8.63 -8.61 2.37
N GLU A 188 7.68 -9.46 2.71
CA GLU A 188 7.51 -10.80 2.12
C GLU A 188 7.23 -10.72 0.62
N LEU A 189 6.27 -9.89 0.22
CA LEU A 189 5.95 -9.64 -1.19
C LEU A 189 7.16 -9.11 -1.95
N ALA A 190 7.85 -8.11 -1.39
CA ALA A 190 9.04 -7.54 -2.00
C ALA A 190 10.16 -8.58 -2.18
N ALA A 191 10.41 -9.41 -1.17
CA ALA A 191 11.41 -10.49 -1.26
C ALA A 191 11.10 -11.47 -2.39
N GLY A 192 9.83 -11.89 -2.50
CA GLY A 192 9.38 -12.79 -3.56
C GLY A 192 9.47 -12.15 -4.95
N GLN A 193 9.00 -10.92 -5.12
CA GLN A 193 9.07 -10.18 -6.38
C GLN A 193 10.52 -9.88 -6.79
N TRP A 194 11.36 -9.49 -5.83
CA TRP A 194 12.80 -9.25 -6.07
C TRP A 194 13.52 -10.49 -6.58
N ALA A 195 13.26 -11.64 -5.98
CA ALA A 195 13.87 -12.91 -6.40
C ALA A 195 13.47 -13.33 -7.83
N ARG A 196 12.29 -12.89 -8.32
CA ARG A 196 11.82 -13.15 -9.68
C ARG A 196 12.14 -12.03 -10.67
N GLY A 197 12.72 -10.91 -10.22
CA GLY A 197 12.97 -9.73 -11.06
C GLY A 197 11.68 -8.94 -11.42
N GLU A 198 10.63 -9.07 -10.62
CA GLU A 198 9.29 -8.50 -10.86
C GLU A 198 8.98 -7.29 -9.96
N SER A 199 9.96 -6.79 -9.22
CA SER A 199 9.75 -5.65 -8.31
C SER A 199 9.32 -4.39 -9.07
N LEU A 200 8.38 -3.67 -8.50
CA LEU A 200 8.03 -2.35 -9.00
C LEU A 200 9.16 -1.34 -8.70
N PRO A 201 9.36 -0.34 -9.56
CA PRO A 201 10.23 0.77 -9.24
C PRO A 201 9.70 1.51 -7.99
N PRO A 202 10.58 2.08 -7.14
CA PRO A 202 10.17 2.82 -5.95
C PRO A 202 9.67 4.23 -6.32
N GLU A 203 8.64 4.28 -7.15
CA GLU A 203 8.02 5.49 -7.68
C GLU A 203 6.51 5.47 -7.42
N PRO A 204 5.89 6.64 -7.14
CA PRO A 204 4.46 6.66 -6.88
C PRO A 204 3.66 6.15 -8.09
N LEU A 205 2.73 5.22 -7.86
CA LEU A 205 1.75 4.83 -8.86
C LEU A 205 0.69 5.94 -8.98
N TYR A 206 0.90 6.86 -9.93
CA TYR A 206 -0.09 7.87 -10.27
C TYR A 206 -1.06 7.30 -11.30
N LEU A 207 -2.24 6.89 -10.84
CA LEU A 207 -3.31 6.32 -11.68
C LEU A 207 -4.28 7.38 -12.22
N ARG A 208 -4.00 8.65 -11.93
CA ARG A 208 -4.74 9.82 -12.41
C ARG A 208 -3.77 10.91 -12.82
N ASP A 209 -4.18 11.68 -13.82
CA ASP A 209 -3.51 12.93 -14.13
C ASP A 209 -3.60 13.90 -12.94
N ALA A 210 -2.60 14.76 -12.80
CA ALA A 210 -2.62 15.79 -11.76
C ALA A 210 -3.77 16.77 -12.05
N ASP A 211 -4.67 16.98 -11.08
CA ASP A 211 -5.67 18.05 -11.14
C ASP A 211 -4.97 19.40 -10.98
N VAL A 212 -4.37 19.88 -12.06
CA VAL A 212 -3.77 21.22 -12.12
C VAL A 212 -4.82 22.18 -12.64
N THR A 213 -5.43 22.95 -11.74
CA THR A 213 -6.18 24.14 -12.13
C THR A 213 -5.18 25.22 -12.53
N LEU A 214 -4.97 25.40 -13.84
CA LEU A 214 -4.15 26.49 -14.31
C LEU A 214 -4.76 27.82 -13.85
N PRO A 215 -3.95 28.74 -13.31
CA PRO A 215 -4.45 30.07 -12.95
C PRO A 215 -5.05 30.72 -14.18
N LYS A 216 -6.27 31.26 -14.09
CA LYS A 216 -6.87 32.06 -15.17
C LYS A 216 -5.88 33.18 -15.50
N LYS A 217 -5.45 33.25 -16.77
CA LYS A 217 -4.70 34.41 -17.28
C LYS A 217 -5.59 35.63 -17.04
N THR A 218 -5.21 36.49 -16.14
CA THR A 218 -5.76 37.86 -16.03
C THR A 218 -5.28 38.60 -17.29
N THR A 219 -6.17 38.75 -18.25
CA THR A 219 -5.95 39.67 -19.37
C THR A 219 -5.89 41.06 -18.78
N SER A 220 -4.70 41.63 -18.73
CA SER A 220 -4.51 43.07 -18.46
C SER A 220 -4.89 43.83 -19.72
N GLU A 221 -6.18 44.06 -19.96
CA GLU A 221 -6.67 45.09 -20.81
C GLU A 221 -7.21 46.21 -19.92
N ASN A 222 -6.51 47.32 -19.94
CA ASN A 222 -6.88 48.69 -19.77
C ASN A 222 -5.85 49.51 -19.02
N LEU A 223 -4.87 50.00 -19.77
CA LEU A 223 -4.22 51.26 -19.47
C LEU A 223 -4.04 51.95 -20.84
N ALA A 224 -5.06 52.71 -21.19
CA ALA A 224 -4.99 53.81 -22.12
C ALA A 224 -5.52 55.08 -21.45
#